data_ced6574db27629e1ceedbde2024ff9be
#
_entry.id   ced6574db27629e1ceedbde2024ff9be
#
_cell.length_a   1.000
_cell.length_b   1.000
_cell.length_c   1.000
_cell.angle_alpha   90.00
_cell.angle_beta   90.00
_cell.angle_gamma   90.00
#
_symmetry.space_group_name_H-M   'P 1'
#
loop_
_entity.id
_entity.type
_entity.pdbx_description
1 polymer ?
#
loop_
_entity_poly.entity_id
_entity_poly.type
_entity_poly.pdbx_seq_one_letter_code
_entity_poly.pdbx_strand_id
1 'polypeptide(L)'
;MGFFDFLKKSAEPAAPAAPAFPVTLAADAKGTVVAMENIPDEVFAQGILGKCCGIDPTEGKIYAPADGEITQAPDSGHALGIMTTAGVEVLIHVGVDTVEMKGDGFSPKVKEGDKVKKGDLLLEMDLDKIAAAAHPAVVITVVTNTDDFKDVEVVAS
;
A
#
# COMPACT_ATOMS: atom_id res chain seq x y z
N MET A 1 -5.90 -41.41 0.46
CA MET A 1 -5.60 -41.10 0.02
C MET A 1 -5.71 -40.37 -0.22
N GLY A 2 -5.78 -40.41 0.32
CA GLY A 2 -5.69 -39.92 -0.11
C GLY A 2 -5.99 -39.16 0.07
N PHE A 3 -6.03 -39.44 0.43
CA PHE A 3 -5.93 -38.97 0.24
C PHE A 3 -5.80 -38.40 0.29
N PHE A 4 -6.06 -38.35 0.70
CA PHE A 4 -5.59 -38.09 0.39
C PHE A 4 -5.34 -37.55 0.17
N ASP A 5 -5.61 -37.66 0.55
CA ASP A 5 -5.17 -37.39 0.10
C ASP A 5 -5.29 -36.72 0.06
N PHE A 6 -5.36 -36.81 0.57
CA PHE A 6 -5.16 -36.45 0.26
C PHE A 6 -5.09 -35.83 0.39
N LEU A 7 -5.21 -35.68 0.90
CA LEU A 7 -4.90 -35.32 0.75
C LEU A 7 -4.60 -34.70 0.76
N LYS A 8 -4.41 -34.61 1.06
CA LYS A 8 -3.85 -34.17 0.88
C LYS A 8 -3.61 -33.49 0.85
N LYS A 9 -3.52 -33.48 1.05
CA LYS A 9 -3.08 -32.83 0.87
C LYS A 9 -3.12 -32.18 1.27
N SER A 10 -3.05 -31.98 1.65
CA SER A 10 -2.75 -31.21 1.79
C SER A 10 -2.60 -30.56 2.12
N ALA A 11 -2.54 -30.72 2.52
CA ALA A 11 -2.33 -30.09 2.81
C ALA A 11 -1.72 -29.36 2.59
N GLU A 12 -1.47 -29.53 2.09
CA GLU A 12 -0.93 -28.51 1.57
C GLU A 12 -1.58 -27.34 1.92
N PRO A 13 -0.99 -26.52 2.45
CA PRO A 13 -1.80 -25.43 2.43
C PRO A 13 -2.02 -25.25 1.03
N ALA A 14 -3.05 -25.69 0.79
CA ALA A 14 -3.69 -25.21 -0.29
C ALA A 14 -3.11 -23.88 -0.57
N ALA A 15 -2.48 -23.78 -1.66
CA ALA A 15 -2.42 -22.55 -2.31
C ALA A 15 -3.74 -21.87 -1.99
N PRO A 16 -3.72 -20.71 -1.43
CA PRO A 16 -4.95 -20.01 -1.21
C PRO A 16 -5.75 -20.14 -2.48
N ALA A 17 -7.00 -20.44 -2.34
CA ALA A 17 -7.91 -20.40 -3.45
C ALA A 17 -7.58 -19.16 -4.25
N ALA A 18 -7.48 -19.30 -5.56
CA ALA A 18 -7.27 -18.18 -6.44
C ALA A 18 -8.20 -17.05 -5.98
N PRO A 19 -7.66 -15.87 -5.76
CA PRO A 19 -8.50 -14.78 -5.27
C PRO A 19 -9.65 -14.55 -6.23
N ALA A 20 -10.82 -14.34 -5.64
CA ALA A 20 -11.97 -13.98 -6.44
C ALA A 20 -11.79 -12.55 -6.92
N PHE A 21 -11.83 -12.36 -8.23
CA PHE A 21 -11.77 -11.02 -8.80
C PHE A 21 -13.19 -10.48 -9.04
N PRO A 22 -13.37 -9.17 -8.93
CA PRO A 22 -12.35 -8.17 -8.64
C PRO A 22 -11.89 -8.18 -7.17
N VAL A 23 -10.62 -7.85 -6.96
CA VAL A 23 -10.04 -7.65 -5.63
C VAL A 23 -10.13 -6.16 -5.31
N THR A 24 -10.60 -5.83 -4.11
CA THR A 24 -10.73 -4.44 -3.68
C THR A 24 -9.70 -4.15 -2.60
N LEU A 25 -8.94 -3.08 -2.80
CA LEU A 25 -8.06 -2.53 -1.76
C LEU A 25 -8.84 -1.45 -1.01
N ALA A 26 -8.76 -1.48 0.31
CA ALA A 26 -9.37 -0.44 1.13
C ALA A 26 -8.50 0.81 1.13
N ALA A 27 -9.09 1.95 1.46
CA ALA A 27 -8.32 3.18 1.64
C ALA A 27 -7.34 3.00 2.80
N ASP A 28 -6.10 3.42 2.57
CA ASP A 28 -5.02 3.27 3.56
C ASP A 28 -4.84 4.53 4.42
N ALA A 29 -5.59 5.57 4.16
CA ALA A 29 -5.59 6.80 4.96
C ALA A 29 -6.97 7.42 4.94
N LYS A 30 -7.25 8.28 5.92
CA LYS A 30 -8.47 9.08 5.94
C LYS A 30 -8.19 10.41 5.27
N GLY A 31 -9.03 10.81 4.35
CA GLY A 31 -8.86 12.07 3.65
C GLY A 31 -9.65 12.13 2.35
N THR A 32 -9.20 13.01 1.48
CA THR A 32 -9.85 13.27 0.19
C THR A 32 -9.08 12.58 -0.92
N VAL A 33 -9.78 11.84 -1.77
CA VAL A 33 -9.15 11.14 -2.90
C VAL A 33 -8.60 12.14 -3.90
N VAL A 34 -7.38 11.88 -4.36
CA VAL A 34 -6.70 12.68 -5.39
C VAL A 34 -6.49 11.75 -6.60
N ALA A 35 -7.04 12.16 -7.74
CA ALA A 35 -6.87 11.37 -8.96
C ALA A 35 -5.39 11.29 -9.35
N MET A 36 -5.00 10.18 -9.99
CA MET A 36 -3.60 9.94 -10.36
C MET A 36 -2.98 11.14 -11.07
N GLU A 37 -3.67 11.68 -12.05
CA GLU A 37 -3.16 12.79 -12.85
C GLU A 37 -2.98 14.10 -12.06
N ASN A 38 -3.58 14.19 -10.89
CA ASN A 38 -3.49 15.37 -10.04
C ASN A 38 -2.46 15.24 -8.92
N ILE A 39 -1.75 14.10 -8.85
CA ILE A 39 -0.69 13.92 -7.87
C ILE A 39 0.47 14.84 -8.26
N PRO A 40 1.00 15.65 -7.32
CA PRO A 40 2.05 16.63 -7.65
C PRO A 40 3.45 15.99 -7.79
N ASP A 41 3.54 14.90 -8.52
CA ASP A 41 4.78 14.20 -8.84
C ASP A 41 4.57 13.48 -10.16
N GLU A 42 5.38 13.79 -11.15
CA GLU A 42 5.19 13.27 -12.50
C GLU A 42 5.30 11.75 -12.60
N VAL A 43 6.20 11.16 -11.80
CA VAL A 43 6.40 9.70 -11.85
C VAL A 43 5.10 8.99 -11.46
N PHE A 44 4.43 9.48 -10.41
CA PHE A 44 3.16 8.91 -9.99
C PHE A 44 2.00 9.35 -10.90
N ALA A 45 1.97 10.62 -11.24
CA ALA A 45 0.86 11.17 -12.05
C ALA A 45 0.77 10.55 -13.43
N GLN A 46 1.89 10.09 -13.99
CA GLN A 46 1.92 9.44 -15.30
C GLN A 46 1.78 7.92 -15.20
N GLY A 47 1.67 7.37 -14.00
CA GLY A 47 1.52 5.94 -13.80
C GLY A 47 2.78 5.12 -14.12
N ILE A 48 3.95 5.73 -14.06
CA ILE A 48 5.21 5.08 -14.43
C ILE A 48 5.49 3.87 -13.54
N LEU A 49 5.19 3.96 -12.24
CA LEU A 49 5.37 2.86 -11.30
C LEU A 49 4.19 1.89 -11.27
N GLY A 50 3.07 2.28 -11.87
CA GLY A 50 1.84 1.51 -11.91
C GLY A 50 0.63 2.41 -11.73
N LYS A 51 -0.56 1.82 -11.85
CA LYS A 51 -1.79 2.55 -11.62
C LYS A 51 -1.88 2.94 -10.15
N CYS A 52 -2.22 4.17 -9.87
CA CYS A 52 -2.25 4.67 -8.50
C CYS A 52 -3.34 5.70 -8.27
N CYS A 53 -3.57 6.02 -7.02
CA CYS A 53 -4.36 7.18 -6.63
C CYS A 53 -3.74 7.77 -5.37
N GLY A 54 -4.11 9.00 -5.06
CA GLY A 54 -3.67 9.67 -3.85
C GLY A 54 -4.81 9.85 -2.87
N ILE A 55 -4.44 10.08 -1.62
CA ILE A 55 -5.37 10.54 -0.59
C ILE A 55 -4.69 11.72 0.08
N ASP A 56 -5.36 12.86 0.10
CA ASP A 56 -4.89 14.02 0.85
C ASP A 56 -5.33 13.82 2.30
N PRO A 57 -4.40 13.50 3.22
CA PRO A 57 -4.77 12.96 4.52
C PRO A 57 -5.26 14.03 5.48
N THR A 58 -6.28 13.68 6.26
CA THR A 58 -6.76 14.52 7.37
C THR A 58 -6.26 14.01 8.71
N GLU A 59 -5.58 12.86 8.72
CA GLU A 59 -5.09 12.20 9.92
C GLU A 59 -3.73 11.59 9.62
N GLY A 60 -2.82 11.64 10.57
CA GLY A 60 -1.45 11.15 10.40
C GLY A 60 -1.29 9.65 10.61
N LYS A 61 -2.18 8.85 10.04
CA LYS A 61 -2.13 7.38 10.21
C LYS A 61 -2.34 6.67 8.89
N ILE A 62 -1.54 5.63 8.67
CA ILE A 62 -1.61 4.78 7.48
C ILE A 62 -2.01 3.37 7.91
N TYR A 63 -2.99 2.80 7.23
CA TYR A 63 -3.56 1.48 7.55
C TYR A 63 -3.34 0.51 6.38
N ALA A 64 -3.28 -0.78 6.68
CA ALA A 64 -3.14 -1.80 5.65
C ALA A 64 -4.39 -1.84 4.77
N PRO A 65 -4.23 -1.73 3.44
CA PRO A 65 -5.37 -1.76 2.52
C PRO A 65 -5.91 -3.18 2.27
N ALA A 66 -5.17 -4.20 2.68
CA ALA A 66 -5.52 -5.60 2.52
C ALA A 66 -4.63 -6.45 3.41
N ASP A 67 -5.01 -7.72 3.58
CA ASP A 67 -4.15 -8.70 4.24
C ASP A 67 -2.92 -8.97 3.37
N GLY A 68 -1.77 -9.09 3.99
CA GLY A 68 -0.54 -9.37 3.25
C GLY A 68 0.69 -9.39 4.12
N GLU A 69 1.84 -9.27 3.46
CA GLU A 69 3.14 -9.25 4.11
C GLU A 69 3.90 -7.99 3.70
N ILE A 70 4.57 -7.38 4.66
CA ILE A 70 5.39 -6.19 4.39
C ILE A 70 6.65 -6.64 3.67
N THR A 71 6.83 -6.15 2.46
CA THR A 71 7.98 -6.50 1.61
C THR A 71 9.10 -5.46 1.67
N GLN A 72 8.75 -4.21 2.01
CA GLN A 72 9.70 -3.13 2.16
C GLN A 72 9.23 -2.19 3.27
N ALA A 73 10.14 -1.83 4.15
CA ALA A 73 9.88 -0.85 5.21
C ALA A 73 11.18 -0.12 5.52
N PRO A 74 11.61 0.80 4.63
CA PRO A 74 12.87 1.51 4.81
C PRO A 74 12.85 2.39 6.07
N ASP A 75 14.03 2.58 6.66
CA ASP A 75 14.18 3.37 7.90
C ASP A 75 13.69 4.81 7.74
N SER A 76 13.72 5.34 6.52
CA SER A 76 13.19 6.68 6.24
C SER A 76 11.69 6.81 6.48
N GLY A 77 10.97 5.69 6.58
CA GLY A 77 9.57 5.67 6.97
C GLY A 77 8.57 6.25 5.98
N HIS A 78 9.04 6.77 4.85
CA HIS A 78 8.17 7.47 3.89
C HIS A 78 7.47 6.53 2.91
N ALA A 79 7.82 5.26 2.89
CA ALA A 79 7.25 4.30 1.95
C ALA A 79 7.14 2.91 2.58
N LEU A 80 6.14 2.15 2.16
CA LEU A 80 5.94 0.77 2.58
C LEU A 80 5.54 -0.06 1.37
N GLY A 81 6.09 -1.26 1.27
CA GLY A 81 5.69 -2.24 0.26
C GLY A 81 4.90 -3.36 0.90
N ILE A 82 3.84 -3.80 0.26
CA ILE A 82 3.00 -4.91 0.73
C ILE A 82 2.73 -5.85 -0.44
N MET A 83 2.97 -7.14 -0.23
CA MET A 83 2.46 -8.16 -1.13
C MET A 83 1.19 -8.71 -0.48
N THR A 84 0.04 -8.44 -1.09
CA THR A 84 -1.24 -8.90 -0.55
C THR A 84 -1.41 -10.40 -0.78
N THR A 85 -2.28 -11.02 0.03
CA THR A 85 -2.57 -12.44 -0.12
C THR A 85 -3.23 -12.75 -1.47
N ALA A 86 -3.84 -11.74 -2.08
CA ALA A 86 -4.46 -11.86 -3.41
C ALA A 86 -3.44 -11.72 -4.55
N GLY A 87 -2.17 -11.47 -4.25
CA GLY A 87 -1.13 -11.33 -5.27
C GLY A 87 -1.00 -9.93 -5.83
N VAL A 88 -1.64 -8.94 -5.23
CA VAL A 88 -1.50 -7.53 -5.62
C VAL A 88 -0.31 -6.93 -4.89
N GLU A 89 0.61 -6.36 -5.64
CA GLU A 89 1.80 -5.72 -5.11
C GLU A 89 1.54 -4.23 -4.93
N VAL A 90 1.56 -3.77 -3.68
CA VAL A 90 1.17 -2.40 -3.35
C VAL A 90 2.36 -1.64 -2.77
N LEU A 91 2.59 -0.44 -3.28
CA LEU A 91 3.51 0.52 -2.70
C LEU A 91 2.67 1.66 -2.11
N ILE A 92 2.88 1.94 -0.84
CA ILE A 92 2.28 3.11 -0.19
C ILE A 92 3.40 4.13 0.00
N HIS A 93 3.32 5.25 -0.69
CA HIS A 93 4.31 6.31 -0.64
C HIS A 93 3.70 7.51 0.06
N VAL A 94 4.31 7.94 1.15
CA VAL A 94 3.76 9.00 1.98
C VAL A 94 4.41 10.32 1.64
N GLY A 95 3.63 11.19 0.99
CA GLY A 95 4.07 12.50 0.57
C GLY A 95 4.93 12.49 -0.68
N VAL A 96 5.31 13.67 -1.12
CA VAL A 96 6.19 13.87 -2.27
C VAL A 96 7.54 14.37 -1.76
N ASP A 97 8.62 13.72 -2.19
CA ASP A 97 9.99 14.04 -1.80
C ASP A 97 10.26 13.91 -0.29
N THR A 98 9.39 13.24 0.43
CA THR A 98 9.51 13.09 1.89
C THR A 98 10.68 12.22 2.31
N VAL A 99 11.31 11.50 1.39
CA VAL A 99 12.58 10.80 1.65
C VAL A 99 13.65 11.79 2.16
N GLU A 100 13.56 13.05 1.74
CA GLU A 100 14.49 14.10 2.16
C GLU A 100 14.38 14.44 3.64
N MET A 101 13.28 14.05 4.29
CA MET A 101 13.09 14.28 5.72
C MET A 101 13.88 13.27 6.58
N LYS A 102 14.43 12.23 5.95
CA LYS A 102 15.31 11.23 6.60
C LYS A 102 14.68 10.59 7.84
N GLY A 103 13.37 10.32 7.75
CA GLY A 103 12.63 9.67 8.81
C GLY A 103 12.05 10.61 9.87
N ASP A 104 12.41 11.89 9.85
CA ASP A 104 11.86 12.84 10.81
C ASP A 104 10.37 13.04 10.53
N GLY A 105 9.54 12.78 11.53
CA GLY A 105 8.09 12.87 11.38
C GLY A 105 7.42 11.57 10.98
N PHE A 106 8.16 10.48 10.81
CA PHE A 106 7.61 9.17 10.45
C PHE A 106 7.90 8.14 11.54
N SER A 107 6.89 7.37 11.92
CA SER A 107 7.01 6.34 12.94
C SER A 107 6.40 5.04 12.43
N PRO A 108 7.19 4.19 11.75
CA PRO A 108 6.71 2.89 11.28
C PRO A 108 6.33 1.99 12.45
N LYS A 109 5.23 1.25 12.29
CA LYS A 109 4.76 0.28 13.29
C LYS A 109 5.02 -1.15 12.84
N VAL A 110 5.55 -1.32 11.63
CA VAL A 110 5.84 -2.63 11.03
C VAL A 110 7.24 -2.60 10.44
N LYS A 111 7.75 -3.80 10.16
CA LYS A 111 9.04 -3.98 9.50
C LYS A 111 8.92 -5.02 8.40
N GLU A 112 9.91 -5.09 7.55
CA GLU A 112 9.98 -6.08 6.48
C GLU A 112 9.79 -7.49 7.05
N GLY A 113 8.93 -8.27 6.41
CA GLY A 113 8.59 -9.63 6.84
C GLY A 113 7.37 -9.74 7.74
N ASP A 114 6.87 -8.63 8.28
CA ASP A 114 5.68 -8.66 9.14
C ASP A 114 4.44 -9.00 8.32
N LYS A 115 3.57 -9.82 8.90
CA LYS A 115 2.26 -10.11 8.31
C LYS A 115 1.24 -9.16 8.91
N VAL A 116 0.41 -8.61 8.04
CA VAL A 116 -0.60 -7.62 8.43
C VAL A 116 -1.97 -8.02 7.94
N LYS A 117 -2.98 -7.50 8.61
CA LYS A 117 -4.37 -7.65 8.20
C LYS A 117 -4.93 -6.31 7.79
N LYS A 118 -5.87 -6.33 6.86
CA LYS A 118 -6.59 -5.14 6.44
C LYS A 118 -7.03 -4.33 7.67
N GLY A 119 -6.67 -3.05 7.67
CA GLY A 119 -7.01 -2.14 8.77
C GLY A 119 -5.95 -2.02 9.86
N ASP A 120 -4.90 -2.85 9.83
CA ASP A 120 -3.81 -2.71 10.81
C ASP A 120 -3.09 -1.39 10.62
N LEU A 121 -2.71 -0.75 11.72
CA LEU A 121 -1.93 0.49 11.68
C LEU A 121 -0.50 0.16 11.26
N LEU A 122 -0.06 0.76 10.16
CA LEU A 122 1.26 0.52 9.59
C LEU A 122 2.28 1.59 9.94
N LEU A 123 1.84 2.84 9.99
CA LEU A 123 2.72 3.98 10.09
C LEU A 123 1.97 5.16 10.70
N GLU A 124 2.66 5.93 11.51
CA GLU A 124 2.17 7.26 11.92
C GLU A 124 3.09 8.31 11.32
N MET A 125 2.51 9.41 10.88
CA MET A 125 3.25 10.53 10.31
C MET A 125 2.79 11.82 10.96
N ASP A 126 3.75 12.75 11.07
CA ASP A 126 3.48 14.08 11.64
C ASP A 126 3.19 15.03 10.47
N LEU A 127 1.91 15.32 10.25
CA LEU A 127 1.49 16.18 9.14
C LEU A 127 2.07 17.59 9.26
N ASP A 128 2.25 18.08 10.48
CA ASP A 128 2.82 19.42 10.71
C ASP A 128 4.27 19.47 10.30
N LYS A 129 5.04 18.41 10.58
CA LYS A 129 6.44 18.34 10.15
C LYS A 129 6.57 18.25 8.64
N ILE A 130 5.69 17.49 7.99
CA ILE A 130 5.70 17.39 6.53
C ILE A 130 5.42 18.76 5.92
N ALA A 131 4.42 19.47 6.45
CA ALA A 131 4.08 20.81 5.97
C ALA A 131 5.22 21.79 6.22
N ALA A 132 5.85 21.72 7.40
CA ALA A 132 6.97 22.59 7.75
C ALA A 132 8.18 22.35 6.83
N ALA A 133 8.35 21.14 6.34
CA ALA A 133 9.40 20.80 5.38
C ALA A 133 9.01 21.19 3.94
N ALA A 134 7.82 21.78 3.75
CA ALA A 134 7.30 22.23 2.47
C ALA A 134 7.07 21.09 1.46
N HIS A 135 6.74 19.90 1.95
CA HIS A 135 6.39 18.77 1.11
C HIS A 135 4.87 18.54 1.10
N PRO A 136 4.31 18.13 -0.05
CA PRO A 136 2.93 17.64 -0.06
C PRO A 136 2.82 16.38 0.79
N ALA A 137 1.73 16.25 1.54
CA ALA A 137 1.52 15.10 2.42
C ALA A 137 0.64 14.02 1.79
N VAL A 138 0.34 14.13 0.51
CA VAL A 138 -0.52 13.18 -0.19
C VAL A 138 0.02 11.75 -0.03
N VAL A 139 -0.87 10.83 0.34
CA VAL A 139 -0.56 9.41 0.47
C VAL A 139 -0.85 8.76 -0.88
N ILE A 140 0.16 8.15 -1.49
CA ILE A 140 0.04 7.60 -2.83
C ILE A 140 0.04 6.08 -2.74
N THR A 141 -1.02 5.45 -3.24
CA THR A 141 -1.17 4.00 -3.24
C THR A 141 -1.02 3.51 -4.67
N VAL A 142 0.01 2.71 -4.92
CA VAL A 142 0.37 2.25 -6.25
C VAL A 142 0.25 0.73 -6.32
N VAL A 143 -0.39 0.23 -7.36
CA VAL A 143 -0.34 -1.19 -7.72
C VAL A 143 0.84 -1.38 -8.65
N THR A 144 1.97 -1.81 -8.10
CA THR A 144 3.21 -1.87 -8.88
C THR A 144 3.23 -2.98 -9.91
N ASN A 145 2.42 -4.02 -9.71
CA ASN A 145 2.26 -5.10 -10.70
C ASN A 145 0.96 -4.96 -11.50
N THR A 146 0.59 -3.73 -11.85
CA THR A 146 -0.62 -3.43 -12.63
C THR A 146 -0.73 -4.32 -13.87
N ASP A 147 0.38 -4.59 -14.54
CA ASP A 147 0.39 -5.37 -15.79
C ASP A 147 0.00 -6.83 -15.60
N ASP A 148 0.02 -7.32 -14.36
CA ASP A 148 -0.42 -8.68 -14.06
C ASP A 148 -1.95 -8.81 -14.05
N PHE A 149 -2.68 -7.70 -14.13
CA PHE A 149 -4.12 -7.67 -14.02
C PHE A 149 -4.74 -7.12 -15.29
N LYS A 150 -5.97 -7.57 -15.56
CA LYS A 150 -6.71 -7.13 -16.75
C LYS A 150 -7.01 -5.63 -16.67
N ASP A 151 -7.34 -5.14 -15.48
CA ASP A 151 -7.65 -3.74 -15.26
C ASP A 151 -7.46 -3.39 -13.78
N VAL A 152 -7.05 -2.17 -13.54
CA VAL A 152 -6.95 -1.59 -12.18
C VAL A 152 -7.62 -0.23 -12.26
N GLU A 153 -8.66 -0.04 -11.44
CA GLU A 153 -9.37 1.24 -11.46
C GLU A 153 -9.62 1.76 -10.06
N VAL A 154 -9.72 3.07 -9.95
CA VAL A 154 -10.05 3.76 -8.71
C VAL A 154 -11.57 3.87 -8.64
N VAL A 155 -12.16 3.25 -7.62
CA VAL A 155 -13.62 3.25 -7.45
C VAL A 155 -14.10 4.22 -6.39
N ALA A 156 -13.18 4.83 -5.63
CA ALA A 156 -13.50 5.86 -4.64
C ALA A 156 -13.44 7.24 -5.26
N SER A 157 -14.17 8.16 -4.70
CA SER A 157 -14.20 9.54 -5.16
C SER A 157 -14.33 10.51 -3.98
#